data_8fe194655f757fb399eab40497c335de
#
_entry.id   8fe194655f757fb399eab40497c335de
#
_cell.length_a   1.000
_cell.length_b   1.000
_cell.length_c   1.000
_cell.angle_alpha   90.00
_cell.angle_beta   90.00
_cell.angle_gamma   90.00
#
_symmetry.space_group_name_H-M   'P 1'
#
loop_
_entity.id
_entity.type
_entity.pdbx_description
1 polymer ?
#
loop_
_entity_poly.entity_id
_entity_poly.type
_entity_poly.pdbx_seq_one_letter_code
_entity_poly.pdbx_strand_id
1 'polypeptide(L)'
;LVLSHSHHDHISGVLDIVFSCPGIPIYAGKGIEIERRGDADASRRSGGVPVGHFPNAHLIEDYVEIVPGVYAFRVPEQNRRSQYVCCRNMWEVAPDGQIIADRFEDDVSLAVKGEKGWSLLLGCAHAGLPNIMQRAKDLFAIERLHMVVGGSHLCGVDPEDYGVWFDRLAEFPVEKWRLNHCTGFKAAAAMAARFDDVDWAGAGCRYVL
;
A
#
# COMPACT_ATOMS: atom_id res chain seq x y z
N LEU A 1 9.78 -4.55 11.73
CA LEU A 1 9.84 -4.26 10.30
C LEU A 1 8.50 -4.66 9.65
N VAL A 2 7.90 -3.75 8.88
CA VAL A 2 6.70 -4.06 8.10
C VAL A 2 7.04 -3.94 6.63
N LEU A 3 6.72 -4.97 5.86
CA LEU A 3 6.85 -4.97 4.40
C LEU A 3 5.50 -4.61 3.80
N SER A 4 5.44 -3.52 3.03
CA SER A 4 4.19 -3.09 2.40
C SER A 4 3.74 -4.05 1.29
N HIS A 5 4.67 -4.53 0.48
CA HIS A 5 4.47 -5.52 -0.58
C HIS A 5 5.82 -5.95 -1.16
N SER A 6 5.84 -6.91 -2.07
CA SER A 6 7.05 -7.59 -2.51
C SER A 6 7.74 -7.04 -3.76
N HIS A 7 7.33 -5.88 -4.29
CA HIS A 7 8.06 -5.28 -5.40
C HIS A 7 9.49 -4.89 -5.00
N HIS A 8 10.43 -5.01 -5.95
CA HIS A 8 11.87 -4.90 -5.68
C HIS A 8 12.26 -3.58 -5.01
N ASP A 9 11.66 -2.47 -5.38
CA ASP A 9 11.90 -1.15 -4.82
C ASP A 9 11.41 -0.98 -3.37
N HIS A 10 10.62 -1.94 -2.86
CA HIS A 10 10.13 -1.98 -1.48
C HIS A 10 10.81 -3.03 -0.60
N ILE A 11 11.53 -3.99 -1.20
CA ILE A 11 12.11 -5.13 -0.47
C ILE A 11 13.63 -5.26 -0.60
N SER A 12 14.28 -4.52 -1.50
CA SER A 12 15.72 -4.67 -1.75
C SER A 12 16.59 -4.43 -0.50
N GLY A 13 16.14 -3.58 0.42
CA GLY A 13 16.86 -3.28 1.66
C GLY A 13 16.54 -4.22 2.85
N VAL A 14 15.67 -5.20 2.68
CA VAL A 14 15.21 -6.06 3.79
C VAL A 14 16.36 -6.80 4.45
N LEU A 15 17.28 -7.39 3.68
CA LEU A 15 18.41 -8.14 4.21
C LEU A 15 19.35 -7.26 5.04
N ASP A 16 19.62 -6.04 4.59
CA ASP A 16 20.48 -5.10 5.31
C ASP A 16 19.90 -4.75 6.69
N ILE A 17 18.57 -4.58 6.77
CA ILE A 17 17.87 -4.32 8.03
C ILE A 17 17.93 -5.55 8.93
N VAL A 18 17.65 -6.74 8.41
CA VAL A 18 17.66 -8.00 9.18
C VAL A 18 19.06 -8.31 9.72
N PHE A 19 20.12 -8.08 8.93
CA PHE A 19 21.50 -8.25 9.38
C PHE A 19 21.91 -7.20 10.42
N SER A 20 21.43 -5.96 10.29
CA SER A 20 21.73 -4.88 11.22
C SER A 20 20.96 -4.98 12.54
N CYS A 21 19.77 -5.61 12.49
CA CYS A 21 18.88 -5.77 13.64
C CYS A 21 18.46 -7.25 13.79
N PRO A 22 19.37 -8.14 14.21
CA PRO A 22 19.04 -9.56 14.37
C PRO A 22 17.88 -9.76 15.33
N GLY A 23 16.91 -10.58 14.90
CA GLY A 23 15.72 -10.87 15.70
C GLY A 23 14.58 -9.86 15.59
N ILE A 24 14.68 -8.84 14.72
CA ILE A 24 13.58 -7.91 14.47
C ILE A 24 12.35 -8.68 13.98
N PRO A 25 11.13 -8.48 14.56
CA PRO A 25 9.92 -9.07 14.02
C PRO A 25 9.63 -8.50 12.62
N ILE A 26 9.28 -9.37 11.69
CA ILE A 26 8.93 -8.99 10.31
C ILE A 26 7.43 -9.25 10.12
N TYR A 27 6.70 -8.23 9.72
CA TYR A 27 5.29 -8.33 9.35
C TYR A 27 5.15 -8.12 7.85
N ALA A 28 4.43 -9.01 7.17
CA ALA A 28 4.21 -8.95 5.73
C ALA A 28 2.82 -9.48 5.37
N GLY A 29 2.26 -9.03 4.29
CA GLY A 29 0.98 -9.55 3.81
C GLY A 29 1.11 -10.99 3.31
N LYS A 30 0.06 -11.79 3.50
CA LYS A 30 -0.07 -13.11 2.87
C LYS A 30 0.14 -12.95 1.35
N GLY A 31 0.94 -13.83 0.76
CA GLY A 31 1.29 -13.74 -0.66
C GLY A 31 2.56 -12.96 -0.96
N ILE A 32 3.27 -12.44 0.05
CA ILE A 32 4.58 -11.76 -0.11
C ILE A 32 5.63 -12.64 -0.80
N GLU A 33 5.48 -13.95 -0.72
CA GLU A 33 6.39 -14.95 -1.32
C GLU A 33 6.07 -15.25 -2.79
N ILE A 34 4.90 -14.84 -3.27
CA ILE A 34 4.48 -15.10 -4.65
C ILE A 34 5.41 -14.37 -5.60
N GLU A 35 5.93 -15.11 -6.59
CA GLU A 35 6.75 -14.51 -7.64
C GLU A 35 5.92 -13.53 -8.46
N ARG A 36 6.43 -12.31 -8.61
CA ARG A 36 5.79 -11.27 -9.42
C ARG A 36 6.60 -10.94 -10.65
N ARG A 37 5.87 -10.60 -11.70
CA ARG A 37 6.40 -10.25 -13.00
C ARG A 37 5.93 -8.85 -13.41
N GLY A 38 6.83 -8.10 -14.04
CA GLY A 38 6.56 -6.80 -14.64
C GLY A 38 6.63 -6.87 -16.15
N ASP A 39 6.41 -5.70 -16.76
CA ASP A 39 6.36 -5.46 -18.21
C ASP A 39 5.12 -6.07 -18.89
N ALA A 40 4.82 -5.62 -20.11
CA ALA A 40 3.61 -6.01 -20.82
C ALA A 40 3.55 -7.51 -21.16
N ASP A 41 4.71 -8.15 -21.31
CA ASP A 41 4.87 -9.58 -21.63
C ASP A 41 5.21 -10.46 -20.41
N ALA A 42 5.17 -9.89 -19.20
CA ALA A 42 5.54 -10.55 -17.95
C ALA A 42 6.96 -11.14 -17.94
N SER A 43 7.88 -10.60 -18.74
CA SER A 43 9.22 -11.17 -18.91
C SER A 43 10.16 -10.91 -17.72
N ARG A 44 9.96 -9.80 -17.00
CA ARG A 44 10.85 -9.37 -15.93
C ARG A 44 10.32 -9.74 -14.56
N ARG A 45 11.11 -10.49 -13.78
CA ARG A 45 10.79 -10.70 -12.37
C ARG A 45 10.81 -9.37 -11.61
N SER A 46 9.75 -9.04 -10.89
CA SER A 46 9.56 -7.76 -10.20
C SER A 46 9.40 -7.89 -8.70
N GLY A 47 9.24 -9.09 -8.15
CA GLY A 47 9.03 -9.28 -6.72
C GLY A 47 8.99 -10.74 -6.27
N GLY A 48 8.63 -10.92 -5.02
CA GLY A 48 8.58 -12.18 -4.31
C GLY A 48 9.74 -12.33 -3.32
N VAL A 49 9.43 -12.47 -2.03
CA VAL A 49 10.41 -12.62 -0.93
C VAL A 49 10.12 -13.89 -0.18
N PRO A 50 11.10 -14.79 0.00
CA PRO A 50 10.91 -16.01 0.79
C PRO A 50 10.90 -15.70 2.30
N VAL A 51 9.88 -14.99 2.77
CA VAL A 51 9.75 -14.52 4.16
C VAL A 51 9.63 -15.68 5.14
N GLY A 52 9.07 -16.83 4.71
CA GLY A 52 8.99 -18.03 5.52
C GLY A 52 10.35 -18.58 6.00
N HIS A 53 11.46 -18.14 5.39
CA HIS A 53 12.81 -18.45 5.85
C HIS A 53 13.29 -17.54 6.98
N PHE A 54 12.54 -16.49 7.34
CA PHE A 54 12.87 -15.63 8.47
C PHE A 54 12.11 -16.09 9.72
N PRO A 55 12.83 -16.53 10.79
CA PRO A 55 12.20 -17.15 11.97
C PRO A 55 11.23 -16.23 12.72
N ASN A 56 11.33 -14.92 12.50
CA ASN A 56 10.48 -13.90 13.14
C ASN A 56 9.45 -13.29 12.15
N ALA A 57 9.11 -13.99 11.06
CA ALA A 57 8.13 -13.52 10.10
C ALA A 57 6.69 -13.83 10.55
N HIS A 58 5.84 -12.82 10.48
CA HIS A 58 4.42 -12.88 10.76
C HIS A 58 3.65 -12.51 9.49
N LEU A 59 2.94 -13.48 8.90
CA LEU A 59 2.10 -13.23 7.74
C LEU A 59 0.73 -12.70 8.17
N ILE A 60 0.38 -11.52 7.66
CA ILE A 60 -0.88 -10.85 7.95
C ILE A 60 -1.93 -11.39 6.98
N GLU A 61 -2.97 -12.01 7.50
CA GLU A 61 -4.10 -12.47 6.70
C GLU A 61 -5.20 -11.41 6.57
N ASP A 62 -5.42 -10.64 7.62
CA ASP A 62 -6.40 -9.56 7.67
C ASP A 62 -5.80 -8.29 8.28
N TYR A 63 -5.66 -8.25 9.60
CA TYR A 63 -4.97 -7.18 10.31
C TYR A 63 -4.29 -7.67 11.59
N VAL A 64 -3.34 -6.89 12.10
CA VAL A 64 -2.67 -7.12 13.38
C VAL A 64 -2.26 -5.80 14.02
N GLU A 65 -2.42 -5.68 15.32
CA GLU A 65 -1.81 -4.59 16.10
C GLU A 65 -0.34 -4.94 16.36
N ILE A 66 0.58 -4.14 15.82
CA ILE A 66 2.03 -4.35 15.93
C ILE A 66 2.57 -3.82 17.25
N VAL A 67 2.16 -2.62 17.60
CA VAL A 67 2.36 -1.94 18.88
C VAL A 67 1.10 -1.12 19.18
N PRO A 68 0.85 -0.73 20.44
CA PRO A 68 -0.37 0.00 20.79
C PRO A 68 -0.66 1.17 19.85
N GLY A 69 -1.81 1.13 19.18
CA GLY A 69 -2.25 2.17 18.26
C GLY A 69 -1.68 2.06 16.83
N VAL A 70 -0.87 1.06 16.50
CA VAL A 70 -0.33 0.85 15.15
C VAL A 70 -0.80 -0.49 14.60
N TYR A 71 -1.63 -0.45 13.58
CA TYR A 71 -2.24 -1.61 12.96
C TYR A 71 -1.74 -1.78 11.52
N ALA A 72 -1.20 -2.96 11.21
CA ALA A 72 -0.96 -3.35 9.83
C ALA A 72 -2.20 -4.12 9.32
N PHE A 73 -2.68 -3.78 8.15
CA PHE A 73 -3.89 -4.39 7.59
C PHE A 73 -3.82 -4.54 6.08
N ARG A 74 -4.63 -5.45 5.57
CA ARG A 74 -4.80 -5.76 4.16
C ARG A 74 -6.22 -5.48 3.71
N VAL A 75 -6.39 -5.38 2.40
CA VAL A 75 -7.71 -5.44 1.77
C VAL A 75 -7.81 -6.75 1.01
N PRO A 76 -8.44 -7.80 1.56
CA PRO A 76 -8.67 -9.04 0.84
C PRO A 76 -9.45 -8.83 -0.47
N GLU A 77 -9.22 -9.66 -1.48
CA GLU A 77 -9.77 -9.48 -2.83
C GLU A 77 -11.29 -9.29 -2.81
N GLN A 78 -12.00 -10.10 -2.02
CA GLN A 78 -13.47 -10.02 -1.90
C GLN A 78 -13.99 -8.70 -1.30
N ASN A 79 -13.13 -7.90 -0.68
CA ASN A 79 -13.45 -6.59 -0.11
C ASN A 79 -13.07 -5.42 -1.03
N ARG A 80 -12.59 -5.72 -2.24
CA ARG A 80 -12.15 -4.70 -3.20
C ARG A 80 -13.22 -4.42 -4.25
N ARG A 81 -13.35 -3.16 -4.61
CA ARG A 81 -13.98 -2.76 -5.87
C ARG A 81 -12.89 -2.80 -6.93
N SER A 82 -13.01 -3.70 -7.90
CA SER A 82 -11.98 -3.98 -8.92
C SER A 82 -11.58 -2.76 -9.75
N GLN A 83 -12.51 -1.83 -9.97
CA GLN A 83 -12.23 -0.57 -10.68
C GLN A 83 -11.18 0.33 -10.03
N TYR A 84 -10.87 0.10 -8.75
CA TYR A 84 -9.85 0.86 -8.02
C TYR A 84 -8.54 0.07 -7.81
N VAL A 85 -8.43 -1.12 -8.37
CA VAL A 85 -7.20 -1.93 -8.30
C VAL A 85 -6.24 -1.51 -9.40
N CYS A 86 -4.98 -1.21 -9.05
CA CYS A 86 -3.97 -0.72 -9.99
C CYS A 86 -3.02 -1.86 -10.37
N CYS A 87 -3.32 -2.56 -11.47
CA CYS A 87 -2.58 -3.76 -11.91
C CYS A 87 -2.06 -3.72 -13.36
N ARG A 88 -1.97 -2.53 -13.98
CA ARG A 88 -1.50 -2.43 -15.38
C ARG A 88 -0.07 -2.98 -15.52
N ASN A 89 0.12 -3.98 -16.39
CA ASN A 89 1.40 -4.66 -16.65
C ASN A 89 2.07 -5.25 -15.39
N MET A 90 1.26 -5.73 -14.46
CA MET A 90 1.70 -6.40 -13.25
C MET A 90 1.06 -7.78 -13.17
N TRP A 91 1.89 -8.78 -12.93
CA TRP A 91 1.52 -10.19 -13.00
C TRP A 91 2.05 -10.94 -11.80
N GLU A 92 1.37 -12.01 -11.43
CA GLU A 92 1.84 -12.99 -10.46
C GLU A 92 1.91 -14.38 -11.08
N VAL A 93 2.76 -15.23 -10.53
CA VAL A 93 2.83 -16.65 -10.88
C VAL A 93 1.94 -17.42 -9.92
N ALA A 94 0.82 -17.93 -10.46
CA ALA A 94 -0.11 -18.74 -9.70
C ALA A 94 0.52 -20.09 -9.27
N PRO A 95 -0.05 -20.81 -8.26
CA PRO A 95 0.50 -22.09 -7.79
C PRO A 95 0.65 -23.18 -8.85
N ASP A 96 -0.13 -23.12 -9.92
CA ASP A 96 -0.05 -24.03 -11.08
C ASP A 96 0.98 -23.58 -12.13
N GLY A 97 1.70 -22.48 -11.89
CA GLY A 97 2.70 -21.91 -12.77
C GLY A 97 2.14 -20.98 -13.85
N GLN A 98 0.82 -20.76 -13.90
CA GLN A 98 0.25 -19.79 -14.84
C GLN A 98 0.60 -18.36 -14.44
N ILE A 99 0.82 -17.51 -15.45
CA ILE A 99 1.01 -16.07 -15.25
C ILE A 99 -0.36 -15.40 -15.37
N ILE A 100 -0.80 -14.78 -14.30
CA ILE A 100 -2.11 -14.10 -14.21
C ILE A 100 -1.90 -12.65 -13.77
N ALA A 101 -2.93 -11.81 -13.91
CA ALA A 101 -2.89 -10.45 -13.37
C ALA A 101 -2.62 -10.50 -11.87
N ASP A 102 -1.74 -9.63 -11.38
CA ASP A 102 -1.38 -9.60 -9.96
C ASP A 102 -2.59 -9.22 -9.11
N ARG A 103 -2.89 -10.05 -8.13
CA ARG A 103 -3.98 -9.84 -7.18
C ARG A 103 -3.56 -9.00 -5.99
N PHE A 104 -2.28 -8.70 -5.86
CA PHE A 104 -1.71 -7.91 -4.73
C PHE A 104 -2.20 -8.41 -3.37
N GLU A 105 -2.17 -9.71 -3.17
CA GLU A 105 -2.56 -10.33 -1.90
C GLU A 105 -1.67 -9.89 -0.72
N ASP A 106 -0.47 -9.43 -1.00
CA ASP A 106 0.52 -8.97 -0.03
C ASP A 106 0.47 -7.47 0.28
N ASP A 107 -0.39 -6.68 -0.39
CA ASP A 107 -0.45 -5.23 -0.19
C ASP A 107 -0.93 -4.87 1.23
N VAL A 108 -0.02 -4.30 2.03
CA VAL A 108 -0.22 -3.92 3.44
C VAL A 108 -0.13 -2.42 3.59
N SER A 109 -1.08 -1.86 4.31
CA SER A 109 -1.08 -0.48 4.78
C SER A 109 -1.04 -0.42 6.30
N LEU A 110 -0.62 0.70 6.88
CA LEU A 110 -0.69 0.92 8.31
C LEU A 110 -1.79 1.95 8.64
N ALA A 111 -2.57 1.65 9.68
CA ALA A 111 -3.42 2.62 10.36
C ALA A 111 -2.77 2.96 11.69
N VAL A 112 -2.50 4.24 11.91
CA VAL A 112 -1.82 4.74 13.11
C VAL A 112 -2.73 5.71 13.84
N LYS A 113 -2.98 5.42 15.11
CA LYS A 113 -3.74 6.28 16.01
C LYS A 113 -2.78 7.20 16.77
N GLY A 114 -2.57 8.40 16.24
CA GLY A 114 -1.74 9.43 16.85
C GLY A 114 -2.54 10.40 17.72
N GLU A 115 -1.85 11.41 18.24
CA GLU A 115 -2.47 12.47 19.08
C GLU A 115 -3.49 13.30 18.30
N LYS A 116 -3.29 13.47 16.99
CA LYS A 116 -4.16 14.25 16.09
C LYS A 116 -5.27 13.43 15.44
N GLY A 117 -5.35 12.15 15.77
CA GLY A 117 -6.31 11.22 15.19
C GLY A 117 -5.68 10.12 14.37
N TRP A 118 -6.46 9.49 13.51
CA TRP A 118 -6.00 8.40 12.68
C TRP A 118 -5.26 8.89 11.44
N SER A 119 -4.18 8.21 11.11
CA SER A 119 -3.43 8.42 9.86
C SER A 119 -3.20 7.10 9.14
N LEU A 120 -3.16 7.12 7.81
CA LEU A 120 -2.81 5.97 6.97
C LEU A 120 -1.41 6.16 6.40
N LEU A 121 -0.57 5.11 6.53
CA LEU A 121 0.74 5.03 5.89
C LEU A 121 0.66 3.94 4.81
N LEU A 122 1.00 4.31 3.59
CA LEU A 122 0.84 3.48 2.41
C LEU A 122 2.21 3.08 1.85
N GLY A 123 2.31 1.88 1.28
CA GLY A 123 3.35 1.55 0.32
C GLY A 123 3.02 2.13 -1.06
N CYS A 124 2.46 1.29 -1.92
CA CYS A 124 1.98 1.69 -3.26
C CYS A 124 0.46 1.72 -3.38
N ALA A 125 -0.28 1.18 -2.41
CA ALA A 125 -1.75 1.10 -2.45
C ALA A 125 -2.28 0.35 -3.69
N HIS A 126 -1.68 -0.77 -4.06
CA HIS A 126 -2.11 -1.59 -5.20
C HIS A 126 -3.53 -2.14 -5.06
N ALA A 127 -3.96 -2.45 -3.84
CA ALA A 127 -5.35 -2.81 -3.56
C ALA A 127 -6.35 -1.68 -3.89
N GLY A 128 -5.82 -0.49 -4.21
CA GLY A 128 -6.59 0.72 -4.52
C GLY A 128 -6.82 1.60 -3.31
N LEU A 129 -6.38 2.85 -3.36
CA LEU A 129 -6.51 3.79 -2.25
C LEU A 129 -7.96 3.90 -1.72
N PRO A 130 -9.01 4.00 -2.57
CA PRO A 130 -10.39 4.00 -2.08
C PRO A 130 -10.78 2.72 -1.33
N ASN A 131 -10.27 1.56 -1.76
CA ASN A 131 -10.53 0.29 -1.09
C ASN A 131 -9.84 0.22 0.28
N ILE A 132 -8.58 0.71 0.35
CA ILE A 132 -7.80 0.78 1.60
C ILE A 132 -8.50 1.69 2.61
N MET A 133 -8.95 2.87 2.19
CA MET A 133 -9.66 3.82 3.07
C MET A 133 -10.98 3.24 3.58
N GLN A 134 -11.75 2.58 2.70
CA GLN A 134 -12.96 1.89 3.11
C GLN A 134 -12.66 0.78 4.12
N ARG A 135 -11.62 -0.03 3.86
CA ARG A 135 -11.23 -1.11 4.77
C ARG A 135 -10.80 -0.59 6.14
N ALA A 136 -10.02 0.49 6.18
CA ALA A 136 -9.62 1.13 7.44
C ALA A 136 -10.84 1.64 8.22
N LYS A 137 -11.81 2.25 7.54
CA LYS A 137 -13.08 2.67 8.15
C LYS A 137 -13.83 1.48 8.75
N ASP A 138 -13.94 0.38 8.01
CA ASP A 138 -14.70 -0.80 8.44
C ASP A 138 -14.04 -1.52 9.63
N LEU A 139 -12.69 -1.63 9.62
CA LEU A 139 -11.94 -2.32 10.68
C LEU A 139 -11.84 -1.52 11.99
N PHE A 140 -11.61 -0.21 11.86
CA PHE A 140 -11.20 0.63 13.00
C PHE A 140 -12.21 1.73 13.33
N ALA A 141 -13.38 1.74 12.68
CA ALA A 141 -14.42 2.76 12.82
C ALA A 141 -13.87 4.20 12.60
N ILE A 142 -12.99 4.35 11.61
CA ILE A 142 -12.36 5.63 11.29
C ILE A 142 -13.36 6.48 10.49
N GLU A 143 -13.81 7.57 11.08
CA GLU A 143 -14.69 8.53 10.40
C GLU A 143 -13.94 9.68 9.74
N ARG A 144 -12.74 9.99 10.25
CA ARG A 144 -11.88 11.07 9.77
C ARG A 144 -10.42 10.68 9.87
N LEU A 145 -9.64 11.05 8.87
CA LEU A 145 -8.19 10.87 8.83
C LEU A 145 -7.48 12.20 9.02
N HIS A 146 -6.54 12.25 9.96
CA HIS A 146 -5.62 13.37 10.08
C HIS A 146 -4.69 13.43 8.86
N MET A 147 -4.17 12.28 8.42
CA MET A 147 -3.23 12.25 7.32
C MET A 147 -3.31 10.94 6.52
N VAL A 148 -3.12 11.05 5.21
CA VAL A 148 -2.80 9.92 4.33
C VAL A 148 -1.43 10.21 3.71
N VAL A 149 -0.45 9.33 3.96
CA VAL A 149 0.93 9.51 3.49
C VAL A 149 1.43 8.27 2.77
N GLY A 150 2.09 8.44 1.63
CA GLY A 150 2.70 7.36 0.84
C GLY A 150 2.34 7.37 -0.63
N GLY A 151 2.58 6.26 -1.30
CA GLY A 151 2.23 6.03 -2.69
C GLY A 151 0.77 5.63 -2.85
N SER A 152 0.14 6.04 -3.94
CA SER A 152 -1.27 5.75 -4.25
C SER A 152 -1.48 5.02 -5.57
N HIS A 153 -0.40 4.72 -6.28
CA HIS A 153 -0.36 4.13 -7.63
C HIS A 153 -1.24 4.82 -8.68
N LEU A 154 -1.63 6.07 -8.45
CA LEU A 154 -2.44 6.85 -9.38
C LEU A 154 -1.73 7.15 -10.70
N CYS A 155 -0.39 6.98 -10.77
CA CYS A 155 0.34 7.05 -12.04
C CYS A 155 -0.12 5.98 -13.05
N GLY A 156 -0.74 4.91 -12.60
CA GLY A 156 -1.29 3.84 -13.44
C GLY A 156 -2.75 4.06 -13.85
N VAL A 157 -3.38 5.12 -13.36
CA VAL A 157 -4.76 5.50 -13.69
C VAL A 157 -4.74 6.50 -14.84
N ASP A 158 -5.61 6.29 -15.83
CA ASP A 158 -5.73 7.24 -16.93
C ASP A 158 -6.34 8.57 -16.42
N PRO A 159 -5.82 9.73 -16.84
CA PRO A 159 -6.28 11.03 -16.31
C PRO A 159 -7.77 11.30 -16.48
N GLU A 160 -8.41 10.71 -17.48
CA GLU A 160 -9.85 10.80 -17.71
C GLU A 160 -10.66 10.09 -16.62
N ASP A 161 -10.09 9.14 -15.91
CA ASP A 161 -10.71 8.40 -14.81
C ASP A 161 -10.49 9.07 -13.44
N TYR A 162 -9.63 10.09 -13.33
CA TYR A 162 -9.35 10.74 -12.04
C TYR A 162 -10.63 11.26 -11.37
N GLY A 163 -11.60 11.73 -12.14
CA GLY A 163 -12.88 12.20 -11.58
C GLY A 163 -13.56 11.14 -10.73
N VAL A 164 -13.70 9.94 -11.24
CA VAL A 164 -14.34 8.80 -10.54
C VAL A 164 -13.59 8.43 -9.27
N TRP A 165 -12.24 8.43 -9.32
CA TRP A 165 -11.42 8.15 -8.15
C TRP A 165 -11.52 9.24 -7.09
N PHE A 166 -11.43 10.50 -7.49
CA PHE A 166 -11.43 11.64 -6.57
C PHE A 166 -12.79 11.86 -5.94
N ASP A 167 -13.90 11.63 -6.67
CA ASP A 167 -15.24 11.67 -6.10
C ASP A 167 -15.39 10.60 -5.00
N ARG A 168 -14.85 9.42 -5.23
CA ARG A 168 -14.84 8.38 -4.19
C ARG A 168 -13.95 8.72 -3.01
N LEU A 169 -12.76 9.29 -3.23
CA LEU A 169 -11.86 9.72 -2.16
C LEU A 169 -12.47 10.88 -1.35
N ALA A 170 -13.25 11.75 -1.97
CA ALA A 170 -13.92 12.87 -1.30
C ALA A 170 -15.00 12.43 -0.28
N GLU A 171 -15.47 11.19 -0.34
CA GLU A 171 -16.38 10.62 0.65
C GLU A 171 -15.69 10.37 2.01
N PHE A 172 -14.35 10.41 2.06
CA PHE A 172 -13.57 10.24 3.27
C PHE A 172 -12.99 11.59 3.71
N PRO A 173 -13.34 12.09 4.91
CA PRO A 173 -12.75 13.30 5.43
C PRO A 173 -11.26 13.09 5.74
N VAL A 174 -10.38 13.73 4.99
CA VAL A 174 -8.91 13.70 5.16
C VAL A 174 -8.44 15.14 5.31
N GLU A 175 -7.67 15.42 6.38
CA GLU A 175 -7.12 16.77 6.60
C GLU A 175 -5.90 17.03 5.74
N LYS A 176 -5.04 16.02 5.56
CA LYS A 176 -3.73 16.17 4.90
C LYS A 176 -3.42 15.00 3.98
N TRP A 177 -3.09 15.32 2.75
CA TRP A 177 -2.57 14.37 1.79
C TRP A 177 -1.07 14.58 1.60
N ARG A 178 -0.27 13.57 1.87
CA ARG A 178 1.19 13.59 1.76
C ARG A 178 1.62 12.48 0.81
N LEU A 179 1.56 12.81 -0.47
CA LEU A 179 1.68 11.83 -1.56
C LEU A 179 3.12 11.75 -2.07
N ASN A 180 3.51 10.58 -2.57
CA ASN A 180 4.85 10.40 -3.12
C ASN A 180 4.92 9.24 -4.12
N HIS A 181 6.15 8.91 -4.53
CA HIS A 181 6.52 7.69 -5.24
C HIS A 181 5.60 7.39 -6.45
N CYS A 182 4.88 6.27 -6.42
CA CYS A 182 4.00 5.81 -7.50
C CYS A 182 2.68 6.60 -7.63
N THR A 183 2.44 7.62 -6.83
CA THR A 183 1.34 8.57 -7.11
C THR A 183 1.55 9.26 -8.45
N GLY A 184 2.79 9.62 -8.76
CA GLY A 184 3.14 10.32 -9.98
C GLY A 184 2.75 11.81 -9.95
N PHE A 185 3.55 12.62 -10.65
CA PHE A 185 3.40 14.09 -10.63
C PHE A 185 2.03 14.57 -11.15
N LYS A 186 1.55 13.98 -12.26
CA LYS A 186 0.28 14.40 -12.88
C LYS A 186 -0.90 14.17 -11.94
N ALA A 187 -0.97 12.99 -11.31
CA ALA A 187 -2.03 12.66 -10.36
C ALA A 187 -1.94 13.52 -9.09
N ALA A 188 -0.74 13.75 -8.55
CA ALA A 188 -0.55 14.61 -7.40
C ALA A 188 -0.99 16.07 -7.68
N ALA A 189 -0.67 16.60 -8.85
CA ALA A 189 -1.14 17.94 -9.28
C ALA A 189 -2.67 17.99 -9.43
N ALA A 190 -3.29 16.95 -9.99
CA ALA A 190 -4.73 16.85 -10.10
C ALA A 190 -5.41 16.74 -8.73
N MET A 191 -4.83 15.99 -7.80
CA MET A 191 -5.31 15.92 -6.41
C MET A 191 -5.21 17.27 -5.71
N ALA A 192 -4.11 18.01 -5.90
CA ALA A 192 -3.93 19.33 -5.33
C ALA A 192 -4.94 20.38 -5.88
N ALA A 193 -5.46 20.16 -7.08
CA ALA A 193 -6.53 20.98 -7.62
C ALA A 193 -7.92 20.62 -7.08
N ARG A 194 -8.09 19.45 -6.47
CA ARG A 194 -9.39 18.91 -6.02
C ARG A 194 -9.55 18.86 -4.52
N PHE A 195 -8.46 18.66 -3.77
CA PHE A 195 -8.45 18.52 -2.32
C PHE A 195 -7.62 19.61 -1.66
N ASP A 196 -8.00 19.96 -0.43
CA ASP A 196 -7.22 20.85 0.41
C ASP A 196 -5.98 20.13 0.96
N ASP A 197 -4.94 20.89 1.31
CA ASP A 197 -3.71 20.46 2.00
C ASP A 197 -3.07 19.19 1.38
N VAL A 198 -2.83 19.23 0.07
CA VAL A 198 -2.10 18.21 -0.68
C VAL A 198 -0.67 18.68 -0.91
N ASP A 199 0.30 17.84 -0.51
CA ASP A 199 1.71 18.14 -0.67
C ASP A 199 2.52 16.89 -1.05
N TRP A 200 3.73 17.10 -1.58
CA TRP A 200 4.63 16.02 -1.97
C TRP A 200 5.52 15.60 -0.80
N ALA A 201 5.35 14.36 -0.33
CA ALA A 201 6.11 13.78 0.78
C ALA A 201 7.39 13.10 0.27
N GLY A 202 8.37 13.89 -0.13
CA GLY A 202 9.67 13.39 -0.58
C GLY A 202 10.51 12.78 0.55
N ALA A 203 11.61 12.14 0.18
CA ALA A 203 12.57 11.60 1.15
C ALA A 203 13.10 12.70 2.07
N GLY A 204 13.14 12.42 3.38
CA GLY A 204 13.57 13.37 4.42
C GLY A 204 12.44 14.22 5.02
N CYS A 205 11.22 14.19 4.50
CA CYS A 205 10.07 14.81 5.14
C CYS A 205 9.79 14.15 6.51
N ARG A 206 9.32 14.95 7.46
CA ARG A 206 8.93 14.51 8.80
C ARG A 206 7.53 15.01 9.12
N TYR A 207 6.69 14.14 9.66
CA TYR A 207 5.33 14.45 10.03
C TYR A 207 5.06 13.99 11.47
N VAL A 208 4.21 14.73 12.16
CA VAL A 208 3.68 14.36 13.47
C VAL A 208 2.27 13.85 13.27
N LEU A 209 2.03 12.62 13.66
CA LEU A 209 0.76 11.90 13.54
C LEU A 209 -0.13 12.09 14.77
#